data_35c0679289298ceec092e3f285e937c2
#
_entry.id   35c0679289298ceec092e3f285e937c2
#
_cell.length_a   1.000
_cell.length_b   1.000
_cell.length_c   1.000
_cell.angle_alpha   90.00
_cell.angle_beta   90.00
_cell.angle_gamma   90.00
#
_symmetry.space_group_name_H-M   'P 1'
#
loop_
_entity.id
_entity.type
_entity.pdbx_description
1 polymer ?
#
loop_
_entity_poly.entity_id
_entity_poly.type
_entity_poly.pdbx_seq_one_letter_code
_entity_poly.pdbx_strand_id
1 'polypeptide(L)'
;YDKNLNSEVQKVLDDNFGEENYDIGHLFAYASNGGNGDAGYVGSVCQNGTKGGAFSAHSFQGTTTDPFLNDHFDIDYVTHEMGHQFGAFHTFSFRNEFEGFNSEPGSGSTIMGYAGIVGFDNVQRHSDPYFHYHSIHNINQYIDNKSCYLSVVNENQIPTVSADRDYTLPVGTAYELEATATDPDGDTIYYCWEQLDSGQVDAANFGPYNHLGAQARSLPPSLSPIRTTPQMEAVLEGNLTIENPQTGGQWETVSLVDRTMTWAVTARDRYPASEGALGRMAFDIKVLKIISDAGPFKVTSQNQEGILWEAGSKQTLTWEVAQTDQAPINTKFVSVLLSTDGGETFGTALLSSTANDGEEVITVPGGISSEKVRIKIVPDNSIYFAVNSNDIEITPAPFVLTFDRYDQEACQEQVTFAFDFEIFSDTDQSVSLSFSELPSVLSAQFSESQLTDADLSGTVNISGFENLPAQDMILTLRAEGQTLTRSIDLEVKIREDDFQEIQLLTPANTEQEQSRTVSLSWTALQNADQYKVEVSESETFSSFTLSKTIDSSSTVLAGLDFST
;
A
#
# COMPACT_ATOMS: atom_id res chain seq x y z
N TYR A 1 -2.59 -25.46 43.60
CA TYR A 1 -3.01 -24.32 44.40
C TYR A 1 -4.38 -24.59 44.99
N ASP A 2 -4.58 -24.17 46.22
CA ASP A 2 -5.87 -24.32 46.90
C ASP A 2 -6.87 -23.38 46.20
N LYS A 3 -8.08 -23.87 45.93
CA LYS A 3 -9.15 -23.10 45.30
C LYS A 3 -9.59 -21.85 46.09
N ASN A 4 -9.02 -21.66 47.26
CA ASN A 4 -9.34 -20.58 48.18
C ASN A 4 -8.29 -19.46 48.24
N LEU A 5 -7.18 -19.55 47.47
CA LEU A 5 -6.07 -18.60 47.60
C LEU A 5 -6.51 -17.15 47.39
N ASN A 6 -7.36 -16.90 46.39
CA ASN A 6 -7.91 -15.55 46.13
C ASN A 6 -8.66 -15.00 47.35
N SER A 7 -9.54 -15.81 47.97
CA SER A 7 -10.31 -15.39 49.16
C SER A 7 -9.43 -15.27 50.41
N GLU A 8 -8.37 -16.08 50.53
CA GLU A 8 -7.43 -16.00 51.64
C GLU A 8 -6.59 -14.72 51.55
N VAL A 9 -6.06 -14.38 50.36
CA VAL A 9 -5.30 -13.13 50.14
C VAL A 9 -6.20 -11.92 50.43
N GLN A 10 -7.42 -11.90 49.88
CA GLN A 10 -8.39 -10.84 50.16
C GLN A 10 -8.60 -10.67 51.69
N LYS A 11 -8.88 -11.78 52.38
CA LYS A 11 -9.10 -11.75 53.82
C LYS A 11 -7.87 -11.25 54.60
N VAL A 12 -6.66 -11.70 54.23
CA VAL A 12 -5.43 -11.27 54.91
C VAL A 12 -5.22 -9.76 54.75
N LEU A 13 -5.50 -9.22 53.56
CA LEU A 13 -5.38 -7.78 53.31
C LEU A 13 -6.44 -7.00 54.11
N ASP A 14 -7.69 -7.44 54.12
CA ASP A 14 -8.76 -6.80 54.87
C ASP A 14 -8.50 -6.80 56.37
N ASP A 15 -8.09 -7.97 56.94
CA ASP A 15 -7.84 -8.11 58.36
C ASP A 15 -6.62 -7.30 58.85
N ASN A 16 -5.59 -7.08 58.01
CA ASN A 16 -4.35 -6.44 58.45
C ASN A 16 -4.23 -4.98 58.02
N PHE A 17 -4.83 -4.60 56.89
CA PHE A 17 -4.73 -3.24 56.35
C PHE A 17 -6.05 -2.47 56.38
N GLY A 18 -7.20 -3.17 56.36
CA GLY A 18 -8.52 -2.58 56.20
C GLY A 18 -8.84 -2.26 54.73
N GLU A 19 -10.07 -2.57 54.31
CA GLU A 19 -10.50 -2.39 52.89
C GLU A 19 -10.39 -0.94 52.43
N GLU A 20 -10.50 0.04 53.31
CA GLU A 20 -10.44 1.46 52.99
C GLU A 20 -9.01 1.97 52.71
N ASN A 21 -7.99 1.15 52.97
CA ASN A 21 -6.59 1.59 52.93
C ASN A 21 -5.79 1.03 51.74
N TYR A 22 -6.44 0.32 50.80
CA TYR A 22 -5.81 -0.13 49.57
C TYR A 22 -6.81 -0.16 48.40
N ASP A 23 -6.34 0.02 47.17
CA ASP A 23 -7.15 0.03 45.97
C ASP A 23 -7.03 -1.27 45.17
N ILE A 24 -5.90 -1.96 45.28
CA ILE A 24 -5.59 -3.23 44.65
C ILE A 24 -4.68 -4.05 45.55
N GLY A 25 -4.85 -5.37 45.57
CA GLY A 25 -3.96 -6.30 46.22
C GLY A 25 -3.61 -7.47 45.31
N HIS A 26 -2.35 -7.91 45.36
CA HIS A 26 -1.83 -8.95 44.49
C HIS A 26 -0.76 -9.75 45.23
N LEU A 27 -0.90 -11.06 45.30
CA LEU A 27 0.08 -11.95 45.94
C LEU A 27 1.09 -12.48 44.88
N PHE A 28 2.35 -12.32 45.16
CA PHE A 28 3.43 -13.03 44.44
C PHE A 28 3.81 -14.29 45.18
N ALA A 29 3.69 -15.44 44.54
CA ALA A 29 3.87 -16.73 45.18
C ALA A 29 4.80 -17.66 44.39
N TYR A 30 5.40 -18.61 45.12
CA TYR A 30 6.16 -19.70 44.52
C TYR A 30 5.21 -20.84 44.15
N ALA A 31 5.29 -21.33 42.92
CA ALA A 31 4.63 -22.56 42.47
C ALA A 31 5.65 -23.69 42.32
N SER A 32 5.35 -24.88 42.80
CA SER A 32 6.26 -26.02 42.67
C SER A 32 6.36 -26.59 41.25
N ASN A 33 5.38 -26.30 40.39
CA ASN A 33 5.33 -26.77 39.00
C ASN A 33 4.79 -25.66 38.09
N GLY A 34 5.64 -25.19 37.16
CA GLY A 34 5.26 -24.20 36.15
C GLY A 34 4.85 -22.84 36.74
N GLY A 35 3.96 -22.18 36.07
CA GLY A 35 3.36 -20.91 36.48
C GLY A 35 1.83 -21.03 36.59
N ASN A 36 1.25 -20.15 37.38
CA ASN A 36 -0.20 -19.98 37.51
C ASN A 36 -0.51 -18.55 37.95
N GLY A 37 -1.63 -18.01 37.51
CA GLY A 37 -2.18 -16.73 37.94
C GLY A 37 -3.70 -16.82 38.04
N ASP A 38 -4.29 -15.96 38.84
CA ASP A 38 -5.75 -15.79 38.91
C ASP A 38 -6.06 -14.42 39.52
N ALA A 39 -6.65 -13.56 38.72
CA ALA A 39 -7.12 -12.24 39.17
C ALA A 39 -8.34 -12.28 40.08
N GLY A 40 -8.97 -13.45 40.20
CA GLY A 40 -10.23 -13.65 40.94
C GLY A 40 -11.44 -13.08 40.21
N TYR A 41 -11.35 -11.87 39.73
CA TYR A 41 -12.43 -11.19 38.98
C TYR A 41 -11.83 -10.24 37.91
N VAL A 42 -12.51 -10.14 36.76
CA VAL A 42 -12.26 -9.08 35.80
C VAL A 42 -12.89 -7.78 36.31
N GLY A 43 -12.09 -6.75 36.50
CA GLY A 43 -12.54 -5.48 37.04
C GLY A 43 -12.71 -5.54 38.59
N SER A 44 -11.64 -5.84 39.32
CA SER A 44 -11.65 -5.89 40.79
C SER A 44 -11.07 -4.66 41.49
N VAL A 45 -10.22 -3.87 40.80
CA VAL A 45 -9.65 -2.63 41.36
C VAL A 45 -10.75 -1.74 41.92
N CYS A 46 -10.57 -1.20 43.14
CA CYS A 46 -11.53 -0.38 43.89
C CYS A 46 -12.81 -1.10 44.30
N GLN A 47 -12.95 -2.42 44.12
CA GLN A 47 -14.14 -3.17 44.49
C GLN A 47 -13.93 -3.84 45.86
N ASN A 48 -14.62 -3.38 46.89
CA ASN A 48 -14.56 -3.98 48.21
C ASN A 48 -14.96 -5.45 48.15
N GLY A 49 -14.24 -6.31 48.90
CA GLY A 49 -14.44 -7.74 48.94
C GLY A 49 -13.79 -8.53 47.79
N THR A 50 -13.21 -7.86 46.76
CA THR A 50 -12.58 -8.55 45.63
C THR A 50 -11.25 -7.95 45.20
N LYS A 51 -10.96 -6.70 45.53
CA LYS A 51 -9.77 -5.95 45.05
C LYS A 51 -8.43 -6.48 45.56
N GLY A 52 -8.46 -7.30 46.64
CA GLY A 52 -7.27 -7.94 47.19
C GLY A 52 -7.08 -9.40 46.79
N GLY A 53 -7.96 -9.95 45.97
CA GLY A 53 -8.05 -11.39 45.74
C GLY A 53 -7.26 -11.91 44.52
N ALA A 54 -6.22 -11.26 44.05
CA ALA A 54 -5.41 -11.74 42.93
C ALA A 54 -4.08 -12.35 43.38
N PHE A 55 -3.55 -13.27 42.56
CA PHE A 55 -2.19 -13.79 42.72
C PHE A 55 -1.52 -14.13 41.41
N SER A 56 -0.20 -14.08 41.40
CA SER A 56 0.65 -14.67 40.37
C SER A 56 1.71 -15.54 41.00
N ALA A 57 1.92 -16.74 40.48
CA ALA A 57 2.84 -17.71 41.02
C ALA A 57 3.68 -18.37 39.93
N HIS A 58 4.96 -18.58 40.20
CA HIS A 58 5.87 -19.23 39.24
C HIS A 58 6.89 -20.09 39.97
N SER A 59 7.37 -21.17 39.32
CA SER A 59 8.34 -22.08 39.94
C SER A 59 9.75 -21.52 39.89
N PHE A 60 10.05 -20.60 38.97
CA PHE A 60 11.39 -20.08 38.65
C PHE A 60 12.39 -21.19 38.33
N GLN A 61 11.91 -22.40 38.01
CA GLN A 61 12.72 -23.55 37.63
C GLN A 61 12.91 -23.57 36.09
N GLY A 62 14.08 -23.97 35.65
CA GLY A 62 14.41 -24.02 34.23
C GLY A 62 15.17 -22.79 33.70
N THR A 63 15.31 -21.76 34.51
CA THR A 63 16.15 -20.59 34.24
C THR A 63 17.51 -20.80 34.89
N THR A 64 18.28 -21.74 34.32
CA THR A 64 19.53 -22.21 34.96
C THR A 64 20.66 -21.20 34.96
N THR A 65 20.53 -20.11 34.23
CA THR A 65 21.63 -19.16 34.07
C THR A 65 21.35 -17.77 34.60
N ASP A 66 20.10 -17.32 34.61
CA ASP A 66 19.70 -16.07 35.26
C ASP A 66 18.18 -15.87 35.32
N PRO A 67 17.51 -16.24 36.42
CA PRO A 67 16.05 -16.10 36.58
C PRO A 67 15.58 -14.64 36.63
N PHE A 68 16.49 -13.68 36.75
CA PHE A 68 16.17 -12.26 36.86
C PHE A 68 16.43 -11.49 35.55
N LEU A 69 16.93 -12.14 34.50
CA LEU A 69 17.13 -11.51 33.19
C LEU A 69 15.98 -11.73 32.20
N ASN A 70 14.98 -12.53 32.55
CA ASN A 70 13.78 -12.66 31.76
C ASN A 70 12.60 -12.05 32.49
N ASP A 71 11.71 -11.40 31.75
CA ASP A 71 10.54 -10.70 32.23
C ASP A 71 9.24 -11.56 32.19
N HIS A 72 9.37 -12.87 31.94
CA HIS A 72 8.22 -13.75 31.73
C HIS A 72 7.26 -13.79 32.91
N PHE A 73 7.79 -13.81 34.15
CA PHE A 73 6.93 -13.76 35.34
C PHE A 73 6.18 -12.42 35.42
N ASP A 74 6.88 -11.33 35.14
CA ASP A 74 6.34 -10.00 35.25
C ASP A 74 5.29 -9.72 34.16
N ILE A 75 5.53 -10.17 32.91
CA ILE A 75 4.67 -9.92 31.76
C ILE A 75 3.57 -10.98 31.63
N ASP A 76 3.96 -12.28 31.53
CA ASP A 76 3.01 -13.36 31.22
C ASP A 76 2.07 -13.69 32.39
N TYR A 77 2.44 -13.32 33.64
CA TYR A 77 1.64 -13.60 34.83
C TYR A 77 1.22 -12.34 35.61
N VAL A 78 2.17 -11.57 36.14
CA VAL A 78 1.82 -10.43 37.00
C VAL A 78 1.03 -9.37 36.22
N THR A 79 1.55 -8.90 35.11
CA THR A 79 0.89 -7.84 34.31
C THR A 79 -0.39 -8.35 33.66
N HIS A 80 -0.45 -9.63 33.29
CA HIS A 80 -1.65 -10.29 32.78
C HIS A 80 -2.77 -10.27 33.84
N GLU A 81 -2.50 -10.79 35.03
CA GLU A 81 -3.52 -10.84 36.11
C GLU A 81 -3.91 -9.43 36.58
N MET A 82 -2.94 -8.50 36.64
CA MET A 82 -3.24 -7.09 36.90
C MET A 82 -4.12 -6.49 35.78
N GLY A 83 -3.88 -6.84 34.53
CA GLY A 83 -4.76 -6.46 33.42
C GLY A 83 -6.22 -6.86 33.69
N HIS A 84 -6.45 -8.08 34.14
CA HIS A 84 -7.79 -8.52 34.55
C HIS A 84 -8.32 -7.71 35.73
N GLN A 85 -7.52 -7.47 36.76
CA GLN A 85 -7.96 -6.65 37.91
C GLN A 85 -8.38 -5.24 37.44
N PHE A 86 -7.72 -4.67 36.42
CA PHE A 86 -8.07 -3.39 35.81
C PHE A 86 -9.18 -3.49 34.75
N GLY A 87 -9.77 -4.65 34.50
CA GLY A 87 -10.93 -4.81 33.62
C GLY A 87 -10.64 -5.33 32.22
N ALA A 88 -9.40 -5.70 31.89
CA ALA A 88 -9.08 -6.29 30.60
C ALA A 88 -9.60 -7.73 30.51
N PHE A 89 -10.15 -8.09 29.35
CA PHE A 89 -10.49 -9.47 28.97
C PHE A 89 -9.37 -10.09 28.15
N HIS A 90 -9.40 -11.41 27.98
CA HIS A 90 -8.48 -12.10 27.09
C HIS A 90 -8.67 -11.68 25.63
N THR A 91 -7.55 -11.59 24.89
CA THR A 91 -7.51 -11.24 23.48
C THR A 91 -7.29 -12.44 22.56
N PHE A 92 -6.80 -13.57 23.07
CA PHE A 92 -6.60 -14.80 22.31
C PHE A 92 -7.89 -15.33 21.66
N SER A 93 -7.78 -16.07 20.57
CA SER A 93 -8.93 -16.63 19.88
C SER A 93 -8.86 -18.14 19.61
N PHE A 94 -7.87 -18.87 20.15
CA PHE A 94 -7.85 -20.34 20.02
C PHE A 94 -9.14 -21.01 20.58
N ARG A 95 -9.83 -20.34 21.47
CA ARG A 95 -11.20 -20.63 21.91
C ARG A 95 -11.98 -19.32 22.04
N ASN A 96 -13.30 -19.38 21.88
CA ASN A 96 -14.16 -18.22 22.05
C ASN A 96 -14.65 -18.13 23.49
N GLU A 97 -14.44 -17.00 24.16
CA GLU A 97 -14.95 -16.71 25.50
C GLU A 97 -16.22 -15.86 25.47
N PHE A 98 -16.73 -15.52 24.26
CA PHE A 98 -18.01 -14.82 24.02
C PHE A 98 -18.08 -13.36 24.52
N GLU A 99 -16.98 -12.79 24.97
CA GLU A 99 -16.91 -11.40 25.44
C GLU A 99 -16.70 -10.38 24.28
N GLY A 100 -16.43 -10.86 23.06
CA GLY A 100 -16.24 -9.99 21.88
C GLY A 100 -14.84 -9.41 21.71
N PHE A 101 -13.88 -9.82 22.53
CA PHE A 101 -12.50 -9.31 22.51
C PHE A 101 -11.46 -10.34 22.01
N ASN A 102 -11.92 -11.50 21.55
CA ASN A 102 -11.07 -12.58 21.00
C ASN A 102 -10.60 -12.22 19.58
N SER A 103 -9.63 -11.32 19.45
CA SER A 103 -9.19 -10.70 18.19
C SER A 103 -7.70 -10.86 17.87
N GLU A 104 -6.99 -11.70 18.63
CA GLU A 104 -5.65 -12.16 18.28
C GLU A 104 -5.71 -13.63 17.90
N PRO A 105 -5.15 -14.06 16.73
CA PRO A 105 -5.23 -15.46 16.31
C PRO A 105 -4.48 -16.37 17.28
N GLY A 106 -4.92 -17.61 17.41
CA GLY A 106 -4.30 -18.61 18.28
C GLY A 106 -4.23 -18.16 19.73
N SER A 107 -3.06 -18.28 20.33
CA SER A 107 -2.78 -17.82 21.70
C SER A 107 -2.81 -16.30 21.86
N GLY A 108 -2.81 -15.53 20.75
CA GLY A 108 -2.40 -14.14 20.81
C GLY A 108 -0.90 -13.99 21.11
N SER A 109 -0.44 -12.75 21.09
CA SER A 109 0.96 -12.37 21.35
C SER A 109 1.12 -11.23 22.36
N THR A 110 0.02 -10.54 22.71
CA THR A 110 0.04 -9.43 23.67
C THR A 110 -0.17 -9.93 25.11
N ILE A 111 -0.06 -9.02 26.09
CA ILE A 111 -0.14 -9.35 27.53
C ILE A 111 -1.39 -10.15 27.89
N MET A 112 -2.57 -9.81 27.33
CA MET A 112 -3.82 -10.53 27.63
C MET A 112 -4.03 -11.78 26.75
N GLY A 113 -3.01 -12.17 25.98
CA GLY A 113 -2.94 -13.45 25.30
C GLY A 113 -2.49 -14.59 26.22
N TYR A 114 -2.35 -15.80 25.64
CA TYR A 114 -1.86 -17.02 26.31
C TYR A 114 -0.63 -17.59 25.60
N ALA A 115 0.28 -16.71 25.19
CA ALA A 115 1.48 -17.11 24.48
C ALA A 115 2.28 -18.15 25.27
N GLY A 116 2.64 -19.25 24.61
CA GLY A 116 3.45 -20.33 25.17
C GLY A 116 2.72 -21.42 25.92
N ILE A 117 1.43 -21.29 26.26
CA ILE A 117 0.73 -22.22 27.14
C ILE A 117 -0.46 -22.98 26.49
N VAL A 118 -0.70 -22.80 25.20
CA VAL A 118 -1.86 -23.41 24.50
C VAL A 118 -1.46 -24.45 23.43
N GLY A 119 -0.29 -25.01 23.53
CA GLY A 119 0.16 -26.12 22.68
C GLY A 119 0.33 -25.72 21.21
N PHE A 120 -0.40 -26.36 20.29
CA PHE A 120 -0.29 -26.10 18.85
C PHE A 120 -0.86 -24.74 18.41
N ASP A 121 -1.69 -24.13 19.26
CA ASP A 121 -2.30 -22.84 18.97
C ASP A 121 -1.41 -21.66 19.38
N ASN A 122 -0.19 -21.93 19.86
CA ASN A 122 0.73 -20.85 20.22
C ASN A 122 1.22 -20.09 19.02
N VAL A 123 0.99 -18.78 19.01
CA VAL A 123 1.60 -17.84 18.06
C VAL A 123 3.10 -17.71 18.34
N GLN A 124 3.45 -17.55 19.61
CA GLN A 124 4.83 -17.45 20.09
C GLN A 124 4.96 -18.02 21.51
N ARG A 125 6.18 -18.02 22.06
CA ARG A 125 6.47 -18.68 23.34
C ARG A 125 6.15 -17.83 24.57
N HIS A 126 6.19 -16.51 24.45
CA HIS A 126 5.99 -15.53 25.51
C HIS A 126 5.26 -14.33 24.97
N SER A 127 4.54 -13.61 25.82
CA SER A 127 3.84 -12.39 25.44
C SER A 127 4.83 -11.24 25.16
N ASP A 128 4.51 -10.42 24.20
CA ASP A 128 5.18 -9.14 23.98
C ASP A 128 4.73 -8.15 25.08
N PRO A 129 5.62 -7.28 25.60
CA PRO A 129 5.36 -6.45 26.77
C PRO A 129 4.50 -5.21 26.45
N TYR A 130 3.34 -5.41 25.83
CA TYR A 130 2.37 -4.35 25.57
C TYR A 130 0.94 -4.88 25.57
N PHE A 131 -0.03 -4.00 25.88
CA PHE A 131 -1.44 -4.31 25.82
C PHE A 131 -2.00 -4.04 24.43
N HIS A 132 -2.83 -4.98 23.95
CA HIS A 132 -3.66 -4.84 22.77
C HIS A 132 -4.65 -3.67 22.92
N TYR A 133 -5.09 -3.08 21.79
CA TYR A 133 -6.11 -2.03 21.77
C TYR A 133 -7.32 -2.37 22.66
N HIS A 134 -7.90 -3.56 22.52
CA HIS A 134 -9.05 -3.99 23.33
C HIS A 134 -8.75 -3.96 24.83
N SER A 135 -7.57 -4.42 25.23
CA SER A 135 -7.17 -4.41 26.62
C SER A 135 -7.09 -3.00 27.18
N ILE A 136 -6.46 -2.08 26.45
CA ILE A 136 -6.34 -0.67 26.85
C ILE A 136 -7.73 -0.02 26.91
N HIS A 137 -8.57 -0.29 25.91
CA HIS A 137 -9.92 0.24 25.85
C HIS A 137 -10.76 -0.21 27.06
N ASN A 138 -10.72 -1.51 27.38
CA ASN A 138 -11.45 -2.10 28.52
C ASN A 138 -10.94 -1.55 29.85
N ILE A 139 -9.62 -1.44 30.02
CA ILE A 139 -9.00 -0.85 31.21
C ILE A 139 -9.48 0.58 31.41
N ASN A 140 -9.39 1.41 30.37
CA ASN A 140 -9.82 2.80 30.45
C ASN A 140 -11.31 2.93 30.79
N GLN A 141 -12.18 2.16 30.09
CA GLN A 141 -13.61 2.15 30.38
C GLN A 141 -13.92 1.75 31.83
N TYR A 142 -13.17 0.78 32.37
CA TYR A 142 -13.35 0.34 33.74
C TYR A 142 -12.91 1.40 34.75
N ILE A 143 -11.70 1.99 34.55
CA ILE A 143 -11.12 2.96 35.48
C ILE A 143 -11.88 4.28 35.48
N ASP A 144 -12.36 4.75 34.32
CA ASP A 144 -13.11 6.01 34.20
C ASP A 144 -14.33 6.08 35.11
N ASN A 145 -14.85 4.91 35.54
CA ASN A 145 -15.99 4.79 36.46
C ASN A 145 -15.58 4.59 37.92
N LYS A 146 -14.29 4.74 38.25
CA LYS A 146 -13.77 4.57 39.63
C LYS A 146 -13.38 5.90 40.25
N SER A 147 -13.39 5.96 41.57
CA SER A 147 -13.06 7.18 42.34
C SER A 147 -12.16 6.89 43.56
N CYS A 148 -11.58 5.69 43.66
CA CYS A 148 -10.75 5.31 44.79
C CYS A 148 -9.31 5.85 44.68
N TYR A 149 -8.86 6.19 43.49
CA TYR A 149 -7.48 6.61 43.19
C TYR A 149 -7.24 8.08 43.50
N LEU A 150 -5.98 8.43 43.75
CA LEU A 150 -5.51 9.81 43.80
C LEU A 150 -5.10 10.26 42.39
N SER A 151 -5.74 11.32 41.89
CA SER A 151 -5.38 11.90 40.60
C SER A 151 -4.05 12.67 40.71
N VAL A 152 -3.13 12.36 39.83
CA VAL A 152 -1.91 13.14 39.62
C VAL A 152 -2.05 13.92 38.32
N VAL A 153 -1.67 15.20 38.34
CA VAL A 153 -1.65 16.01 37.12
C VAL A 153 -0.56 15.44 36.19
N ASN A 154 -0.98 15.02 35.01
CA ASN A 154 -0.08 14.65 33.95
C ASN A 154 -0.04 15.82 32.95
N GLU A 155 1.12 16.50 32.84
CA GLU A 155 1.29 17.63 31.92
C GLU A 155 1.50 17.17 30.47
N ASN A 156 1.78 15.86 30.25
CA ASN A 156 1.87 15.28 28.92
C ASN A 156 0.52 15.38 28.20
N GLN A 157 0.52 15.92 26.99
CA GLN A 157 -0.67 16.04 26.17
C GLN A 157 -0.94 14.77 25.38
N ILE A 158 -2.19 14.54 25.00
CA ILE A 158 -2.57 13.36 24.22
C ILE A 158 -2.18 13.60 22.76
N PRO A 159 -1.48 12.66 22.10
CA PRO A 159 -1.21 12.73 20.67
C PRO A 159 -2.50 12.69 19.85
N THR A 160 -2.45 13.10 18.61
CA THR A 160 -3.52 12.90 17.63
C THR A 160 -3.10 11.83 16.64
N VAL A 161 -4.05 11.03 16.15
CA VAL A 161 -3.81 10.02 15.13
C VAL A 161 -4.99 9.95 14.18
N SER A 162 -4.69 9.68 12.90
CA SER A 162 -5.68 9.42 11.86
C SER A 162 -5.27 8.20 11.05
N ALA A 163 -6.21 7.29 10.90
CA ALA A 163 -6.12 6.10 10.04
C ALA A 163 -6.53 6.40 8.58
N ASP A 164 -6.81 7.67 8.23
CA ASP A 164 -7.38 8.06 6.95
C ASP A 164 -8.77 7.41 6.73
N ARG A 165 -9.10 7.05 5.52
CA ARG A 165 -10.42 6.52 5.11
C ARG A 165 -10.46 4.99 5.09
N ASP A 166 -11.67 4.47 4.96
CA ASP A 166 -11.96 3.05 4.70
C ASP A 166 -11.70 2.68 3.24
N TYR A 167 -11.39 1.39 2.98
CA TYR A 167 -11.11 0.90 1.65
C TYR A 167 -11.86 -0.39 1.31
N THR A 168 -12.13 -0.56 0.02
CA THR A 168 -12.50 -1.86 -0.55
C THR A 168 -11.29 -2.43 -1.27
N LEU A 169 -10.91 -3.68 -0.93
CA LEU A 169 -9.69 -4.34 -1.41
C LEU A 169 -10.03 -5.64 -2.13
N PRO A 170 -9.20 -6.04 -3.11
CA PRO A 170 -9.34 -7.33 -3.78
C PRO A 170 -8.90 -8.48 -2.88
N VAL A 171 -9.49 -9.68 -3.02
CA VAL A 171 -9.01 -10.90 -2.36
C VAL A 171 -7.57 -11.25 -2.77
N GLY A 172 -6.87 -11.99 -1.93
CA GLY A 172 -5.58 -12.60 -2.26
C GLY A 172 -4.45 -11.61 -2.53
N THR A 173 -4.59 -10.38 -2.08
CA THR A 173 -3.66 -9.29 -2.40
C THR A 173 -3.14 -8.65 -1.11
N ALA A 174 -1.84 -8.39 -1.04
CA ALA A 174 -1.21 -7.70 0.08
C ALA A 174 -1.64 -6.22 0.13
N TYR A 175 -1.60 -5.62 1.33
CA TYR A 175 -1.95 -4.21 1.53
C TYR A 175 -1.10 -3.57 2.63
N GLU A 176 -1.01 -2.25 2.60
CA GLU A 176 -0.31 -1.42 3.59
C GLU A 176 -1.31 -0.52 4.32
N LEU A 177 -1.36 -0.68 5.64
CA LEU A 177 -2.05 0.25 6.53
C LEU A 177 -1.09 1.39 6.82
N GLU A 178 -1.55 2.62 6.70
CA GLU A 178 -0.78 3.82 7.02
C GLU A 178 -1.59 4.75 7.90
N ALA A 179 -0.92 5.40 8.84
CA ALA A 179 -1.50 6.40 9.72
C ALA A 179 -0.66 7.67 9.74
N THR A 180 -1.30 8.77 10.09
CA THR A 180 -0.62 10.02 10.43
C THR A 180 -0.88 10.36 11.88
N ALA A 181 0.15 10.83 12.60
CA ALA A 181 -0.02 11.26 13.97
C ALA A 181 0.87 12.47 14.29
N THR A 182 0.44 13.27 15.25
CA THR A 182 1.23 14.39 15.79
C THR A 182 1.11 14.43 17.30
N ASP A 183 2.21 14.78 17.95
CA ASP A 183 2.25 14.99 19.39
C ASP A 183 2.40 16.49 19.70
N PRO A 184 1.54 17.08 20.58
CA PRO A 184 1.60 18.50 20.89
C PRO A 184 2.85 18.90 21.68
N ASP A 185 3.46 17.99 22.43
CA ASP A 185 4.66 18.21 23.22
C ASP A 185 5.94 17.91 22.40
N GLY A 186 5.77 17.33 21.20
CA GLY A 186 6.86 16.94 20.30
C GLY A 186 7.52 15.62 20.70
N ASP A 187 6.85 14.81 21.50
CA ASP A 187 7.33 13.50 21.88
C ASP A 187 7.32 12.53 20.70
N THR A 188 8.23 11.56 20.73
CA THR A 188 8.31 10.53 19.69
C THR A 188 7.10 9.61 19.76
N ILE A 189 6.44 9.42 18.62
CA ILE A 189 5.26 8.55 18.52
C ILE A 189 5.66 7.16 18.03
N TYR A 190 5.10 6.14 18.70
CA TYR A 190 5.13 4.74 18.29
C TYR A 190 3.75 4.31 17.85
N TYR A 191 3.68 3.63 16.71
CA TYR A 191 2.45 3.15 16.11
C TYR A 191 2.28 1.65 16.33
N CYS A 192 1.04 1.23 16.58
CA CYS A 192 0.69 -0.18 16.63
C CYS A 192 -0.65 -0.39 15.92
N TRP A 193 -0.64 -1.19 14.85
CA TRP A 193 -1.84 -1.58 14.12
C TRP A 193 -2.30 -2.96 14.56
N GLU A 194 -3.55 -3.10 14.98
CA GLU A 194 -4.12 -4.31 15.54
C GLU A 194 -5.49 -4.59 14.93
N GLN A 195 -5.72 -5.85 14.56
CA GLN A 195 -7.02 -6.27 14.03
C GLN A 195 -8.01 -6.47 15.19
N LEU A 196 -9.26 -6.03 14.99
CA LEU A 196 -10.29 -6.04 16.03
C LEU A 196 -11.39 -7.07 15.81
N ASP A 197 -11.32 -7.85 14.73
CA ASP A 197 -12.37 -8.81 14.38
C ASP A 197 -12.37 -9.97 15.37
N SER A 198 -13.48 -10.14 16.09
CA SER A 198 -13.63 -11.19 17.08
C SER A 198 -14.16 -12.48 16.45
N GLY A 199 -13.64 -13.59 16.91
CA GLY A 199 -14.04 -14.93 16.48
C GLY A 199 -13.08 -16.01 16.94
N GLN A 200 -13.48 -17.28 16.86
CA GLN A 200 -12.57 -18.38 17.18
C GLN A 200 -11.61 -18.62 16.00
N VAL A 201 -10.32 -18.49 16.26
CA VAL A 201 -9.24 -18.72 15.32
C VAL A 201 -8.12 -19.50 16.00
N ASP A 202 -8.17 -20.81 15.89
CA ASP A 202 -7.11 -21.73 16.32
C ASP A 202 -6.17 -22.09 15.13
N ALA A 203 -5.08 -22.80 15.40
CA ALA A 203 -4.12 -23.16 14.34
C ALA A 203 -4.76 -23.98 13.22
N ALA A 204 -5.76 -24.81 13.52
CA ALA A 204 -6.38 -25.70 12.54
C ALA A 204 -7.38 -24.99 11.62
N ASN A 205 -7.99 -23.90 12.06
CA ASN A 205 -8.94 -23.13 11.27
C ASN A 205 -8.37 -21.77 10.81
N PHE A 206 -7.13 -21.43 11.19
CA PHE A 206 -6.45 -20.25 10.69
C PHE A 206 -6.21 -20.41 9.17
N GLY A 207 -6.53 -19.37 8.42
CA GLY A 207 -6.26 -19.40 6.98
C GLY A 207 -7.06 -18.37 6.20
N PRO A 208 -6.82 -18.31 4.87
CA PRO A 208 -7.39 -17.30 3.98
C PRO A 208 -8.91 -17.44 3.77
N TYR A 209 -9.48 -18.59 4.09
CA TYR A 209 -10.92 -18.87 3.93
C TYR A 209 -11.75 -18.62 5.19
N ASN A 210 -11.11 -18.19 6.28
CA ASN A 210 -11.82 -17.87 7.50
C ASN A 210 -12.58 -16.53 7.37
N HIS A 211 -13.88 -16.54 7.61
CA HIS A 211 -14.74 -15.35 7.52
C HIS A 211 -14.78 -14.53 8.81
N LEU A 212 -14.33 -15.08 9.93
CA LEU A 212 -14.46 -14.50 11.26
C LEU A 212 -13.10 -14.44 11.96
N GLY A 213 -12.98 -13.51 12.91
CA GLY A 213 -11.81 -13.36 13.74
C GLY A 213 -10.59 -12.77 13.00
N ALA A 214 -9.48 -12.67 13.70
CA ALA A 214 -8.27 -12.07 13.18
C ALA A 214 -7.53 -13.00 12.21
N GLN A 215 -6.99 -12.43 11.13
CA GLN A 215 -6.11 -13.06 10.16
C GLN A 215 -4.68 -12.55 10.23
N ALA A 216 -4.39 -11.67 11.19
CA ALA A 216 -3.05 -11.15 11.43
C ALA A 216 -2.78 -11.04 12.93
N ARG A 217 -1.60 -11.51 13.34
CA ARG A 217 -1.11 -11.37 14.71
C ARG A 217 -0.85 -9.91 15.07
N SER A 218 -0.90 -9.58 16.36
CA SER A 218 -0.40 -8.30 16.84
C SER A 218 1.13 -8.23 16.73
N LEU A 219 1.66 -7.05 16.41
CA LEU A 219 3.09 -6.75 16.33
C LEU A 219 3.42 -5.63 17.33
N PRO A 220 4.61 -5.66 17.95
CA PRO A 220 5.02 -4.62 18.87
C PRO A 220 4.97 -3.22 18.27
N PRO A 221 4.66 -2.19 19.06
CA PRO A 221 4.69 -0.80 18.62
C PRO A 221 6.04 -0.43 18.00
N SER A 222 6.02 0.30 16.87
CA SER A 222 7.20 0.71 16.11
C SER A 222 7.14 2.19 15.73
N LEU A 223 8.27 2.75 15.29
CA LEU A 223 8.34 4.13 14.78
C LEU A 223 7.68 4.27 13.40
N SER A 224 7.50 3.17 12.68
CA SER A 224 6.85 3.20 11.37
C SER A 224 5.34 3.37 11.52
N PRO A 225 4.73 4.35 10.84
CA PRO A 225 3.28 4.48 10.78
C PRO A 225 2.63 3.43 9.86
N ILE A 226 3.46 2.68 9.10
CA ILE A 226 3.03 1.72 8.09
C ILE A 226 3.09 0.31 8.66
N ARG A 227 2.04 -0.48 8.39
CA ARG A 227 2.02 -1.94 8.59
C ARG A 227 1.62 -2.63 7.30
N THR A 228 2.53 -3.42 6.76
CA THR A 228 2.27 -4.32 5.63
C THR A 228 1.60 -5.60 6.12
N THR A 229 0.58 -6.07 5.40
CA THR A 229 -0.15 -7.32 5.72
C THR A 229 -0.25 -8.20 4.48
N PRO A 230 0.30 -9.45 4.50
CA PRO A 230 1.23 -9.96 5.50
C PRO A 230 2.51 -9.12 5.57
N GLN A 231 3.37 -9.34 6.58
CA GLN A 231 4.66 -8.64 6.68
C GLN A 231 5.44 -8.72 5.37
N MET A 232 6.18 -7.67 5.02
CA MET A 232 6.86 -7.53 3.71
C MET A 232 7.75 -8.75 3.38
N GLU A 233 8.42 -9.35 4.36
CA GLU A 233 9.21 -10.56 4.17
C GLU A 233 8.38 -11.70 3.54
N ALA A 234 7.18 -11.93 4.06
CA ALA A 234 6.26 -12.95 3.51
C ALA A 234 5.77 -12.58 2.10
N VAL A 235 5.55 -11.29 1.82
CA VAL A 235 5.18 -10.80 0.48
C VAL A 235 6.31 -11.09 -0.51
N LEU A 236 7.56 -10.79 -0.14
CA LEU A 236 8.74 -10.99 -0.99
C LEU A 236 9.02 -12.46 -1.28
N GLU A 237 8.66 -13.34 -0.34
CA GLU A 237 8.72 -14.81 -0.50
C GLU A 237 7.52 -15.39 -1.26
N GLY A 238 6.49 -14.58 -1.57
CA GLY A 238 5.25 -15.04 -2.19
C GLY A 238 4.30 -15.77 -1.24
N ASN A 239 4.55 -15.73 0.07
CA ASN A 239 3.79 -16.39 1.13
C ASN A 239 2.61 -15.53 1.60
N LEU A 240 1.73 -15.12 0.69
CA LEU A 240 0.58 -14.26 1.02
C LEU A 240 -0.49 -14.98 1.85
N THR A 241 -0.56 -16.30 1.75
CA THR A 241 -1.53 -17.12 2.47
C THR A 241 -0.84 -18.22 3.24
N ILE A 242 -1.30 -18.49 4.44
CA ILE A 242 -0.83 -19.61 5.26
C ILE A 242 -2.01 -20.30 5.92
N GLU A 243 -1.93 -21.62 6.06
CA GLU A 243 -2.84 -22.46 6.81
C GLU A 243 -2.04 -23.29 7.83
N ASN A 244 -2.64 -23.61 8.96
CA ASN A 244 -2.01 -24.38 10.03
C ASN A 244 -0.62 -23.85 10.45
N PRO A 245 -0.50 -22.57 10.80
CA PRO A 245 0.77 -21.98 11.19
C PRO A 245 1.35 -22.65 12.43
N GLN A 246 2.68 -22.67 12.54
CA GLN A 246 3.41 -23.23 13.68
C GLN A 246 3.80 -22.13 14.66
N THR A 247 4.11 -22.52 15.90
CA THR A 247 4.63 -21.59 16.92
C THR A 247 5.88 -20.87 16.42
N GLY A 248 5.88 -19.55 16.46
CA GLY A 248 6.96 -18.70 15.96
C GLY A 248 6.96 -18.52 14.44
N GLY A 249 5.99 -19.11 13.73
CA GLY A 249 5.82 -18.93 12.30
C GLY A 249 4.97 -17.71 11.96
N GLN A 250 4.67 -17.59 10.69
CA GLN A 250 3.79 -16.56 10.16
C GLN A 250 2.34 -16.85 10.61
N TRP A 251 1.77 -15.92 11.35
CA TRP A 251 0.36 -15.90 11.74
C TRP A 251 -0.32 -14.68 11.09
N GLU A 252 -0.08 -14.53 9.78
CA GLU A 252 -0.67 -13.50 8.94
C GLU A 252 -1.06 -14.09 7.59
N THR A 253 -2.23 -13.77 7.08
CA THR A 253 -2.75 -14.24 5.80
C THR A 253 -3.65 -13.18 5.18
N VAL A 254 -3.62 -13.04 3.86
CA VAL A 254 -4.65 -12.29 3.14
C VAL A 254 -5.92 -13.14 3.02
N SER A 255 -7.07 -12.49 2.92
CA SER A 255 -8.34 -13.20 2.72
C SER A 255 -8.56 -13.60 1.26
N LEU A 256 -9.07 -14.81 1.04
CA LEU A 256 -9.56 -15.30 -0.25
C LEU A 256 -11.10 -15.33 -0.32
N VAL A 257 -11.77 -14.77 0.67
CA VAL A 257 -13.24 -14.70 0.76
C VAL A 257 -13.71 -13.29 1.10
N ASP A 258 -14.96 -13.02 0.77
CA ASP A 258 -15.60 -11.76 1.17
C ASP A 258 -15.63 -11.64 2.69
N ARG A 259 -15.13 -10.53 3.20
CA ARG A 259 -15.24 -10.18 4.61
C ARG A 259 -15.03 -8.69 4.85
N THR A 260 -15.47 -8.24 6.01
CA THR A 260 -15.10 -6.93 6.55
C THR A 260 -14.07 -7.14 7.64
N MET A 261 -13.03 -6.34 7.64
CA MET A 261 -11.99 -6.32 8.68
C MET A 261 -11.93 -4.95 9.32
N THR A 262 -11.80 -4.93 10.63
CA THR A 262 -11.66 -3.70 11.41
C THR A 262 -10.28 -3.66 12.01
N TRP A 263 -9.56 -2.56 11.79
CA TRP A 263 -8.24 -2.31 12.32
C TRP A 263 -8.23 -1.10 13.22
N ALA A 264 -7.51 -1.16 14.32
CA ALA A 264 -7.17 0.01 15.12
C ALA A 264 -5.70 0.36 14.93
N VAL A 265 -5.40 1.64 14.82
CA VAL A 265 -4.06 2.17 15.04
C VAL A 265 -4.03 2.88 16.39
N THR A 266 -3.05 2.52 17.23
CA THR A 266 -2.73 3.29 18.42
C THR A 266 -1.46 4.09 18.20
N ALA A 267 -1.49 5.39 18.51
CA ALA A 267 -0.32 6.26 18.57
C ALA A 267 0.03 6.47 20.05
N ARG A 268 1.23 6.05 20.44
CA ARG A 268 1.72 6.04 21.83
C ARG A 268 2.94 6.96 21.93
N ASP A 269 2.89 7.94 22.80
CA ASP A 269 4.05 8.74 23.15
C ASP A 269 4.83 8.11 24.32
N ARG A 270 6.06 8.52 24.55
CA ARG A 270 6.92 8.07 25.66
C ARG A 270 6.96 6.55 25.81
N TYR A 271 7.00 5.83 24.70
CA TYR A 271 7.11 4.38 24.67
C TYR A 271 8.56 3.99 24.24
N PRO A 272 9.16 2.96 24.84
CA PRO A 272 8.71 2.26 26.05
C PRO A 272 8.72 3.21 27.26
N ALA A 273 7.82 2.95 28.22
CA ALA A 273 7.73 3.78 29.40
C ALA A 273 9.05 3.77 30.19
N SER A 274 9.50 4.95 30.60
CA SER A 274 10.64 5.12 31.50
C SER A 274 10.19 5.55 32.88
N GLU A 275 11.03 5.33 33.89
CA GLU A 275 10.69 5.71 35.27
C GLU A 275 10.32 7.20 35.38
N GLY A 276 9.11 7.48 35.85
CA GLY A 276 8.59 8.83 36.02
C GLY A 276 8.00 9.49 34.77
N ALA A 277 8.07 8.85 33.61
CA ALA A 277 7.44 9.33 32.39
C ALA A 277 6.07 8.68 32.19
N LEU A 278 5.00 9.46 32.28
CA LEU A 278 3.64 9.02 32.03
C LEU A 278 3.30 9.22 30.54
N GLY A 279 3.24 8.14 29.78
CA GLY A 279 2.81 8.15 28.39
C GLY A 279 1.32 8.43 28.24
N ARG A 280 0.95 8.89 27.06
CA ARG A 280 -0.43 9.04 26.59
C ARG A 280 -0.60 8.25 25.29
N MET A 281 -1.84 8.01 24.90
CA MET A 281 -2.14 7.43 23.61
C MET A 281 -3.44 7.96 23.03
N ALA A 282 -3.50 7.96 21.72
CA ALA A 282 -4.72 8.12 20.94
C ALA A 282 -4.89 6.90 20.02
N PHE A 283 -6.07 6.75 19.46
CA PHE A 283 -6.35 5.71 18.49
C PHE A 283 -7.32 6.20 17.42
N ASP A 284 -7.31 5.51 16.28
CA ASP A 284 -8.30 5.65 15.22
C ASP A 284 -8.61 4.28 14.62
N ILE A 285 -9.73 4.17 13.93
CA ILE A 285 -10.25 2.92 13.38
C ILE A 285 -10.32 3.00 11.87
N LYS A 286 -9.91 1.92 11.20
CA LYS A 286 -10.02 1.73 9.75
C LYS A 286 -10.82 0.47 9.45
N VAL A 287 -11.77 0.56 8.51
CA VAL A 287 -12.53 -0.58 8.01
C VAL A 287 -12.08 -0.95 6.61
N LEU A 288 -11.78 -2.22 6.41
CA LEU A 288 -11.42 -2.79 5.11
C LEU A 288 -12.51 -3.78 4.69
N LYS A 289 -13.05 -3.61 3.47
CA LYS A 289 -13.97 -4.56 2.88
C LYS A 289 -13.25 -5.36 1.80
N ILE A 290 -13.02 -6.63 2.05
CA ILE A 290 -12.43 -7.55 1.07
C ILE A 290 -13.55 -8.12 0.18
N ILE A 291 -13.35 -8.13 -1.13
CA ILE A 291 -14.33 -8.61 -2.10
C ILE A 291 -13.73 -9.66 -3.03
N SER A 292 -14.43 -10.77 -3.22
CA SER A 292 -14.02 -11.89 -4.08
C SER A 292 -14.33 -11.66 -5.57
N ASP A 293 -15.10 -10.63 -5.90
CA ASP A 293 -15.35 -10.21 -7.29
C ASP A 293 -14.11 -9.59 -7.95
N ALA A 294 -13.09 -9.24 -7.17
CA ALA A 294 -11.82 -8.70 -7.65
C ALA A 294 -10.62 -9.37 -6.95
N GLY A 295 -9.52 -9.54 -7.69
CA GLY A 295 -8.26 -10.10 -7.19
C GLY A 295 -8.01 -11.56 -7.60
N PRO A 296 -6.80 -12.07 -7.33
CA PRO A 296 -5.69 -11.33 -6.75
C PRO A 296 -5.03 -10.35 -7.75
N PHE A 297 -4.71 -9.15 -7.31
CA PHE A 297 -3.86 -8.22 -8.04
C PHE A 297 -2.39 -8.65 -7.86
N LYS A 298 -1.66 -8.88 -8.95
CA LYS A 298 -0.29 -9.42 -8.88
C LYS A 298 0.55 -9.02 -10.06
N VAL A 299 1.85 -8.85 -9.86
CA VAL A 299 2.83 -8.72 -10.93
C VAL A 299 2.98 -10.08 -11.63
N THR A 300 2.91 -10.10 -12.96
CA THR A 300 2.99 -11.33 -13.77
C THR A 300 4.30 -11.46 -14.54
N SER A 301 5.01 -10.35 -14.77
CA SER A 301 6.35 -10.33 -15.34
C SER A 301 7.43 -10.33 -14.25
N GLN A 302 8.70 -10.50 -14.65
CA GLN A 302 9.89 -10.47 -13.76
C GLN A 302 9.82 -11.45 -12.56
N ASN A 303 9.16 -12.59 -12.76
CA ASN A 303 8.96 -13.62 -11.74
C ASN A 303 9.86 -14.86 -11.91
N GLN A 304 10.87 -14.78 -12.77
CA GLN A 304 11.86 -15.83 -12.99
C GLN A 304 13.19 -15.47 -12.34
N GLU A 305 13.93 -16.48 -11.92
CA GLU A 305 15.31 -16.29 -11.46
C GLU A 305 16.24 -15.90 -12.62
N GLY A 306 17.25 -15.09 -12.32
CA GLY A 306 18.32 -14.75 -13.26
C GLY A 306 17.93 -13.72 -14.34
N ILE A 307 16.91 -12.92 -14.08
CA ILE A 307 16.58 -11.79 -14.96
C ILE A 307 17.67 -10.73 -14.85
N LEU A 308 18.21 -10.35 -15.99
CA LEU A 308 19.24 -9.34 -16.12
C LEU A 308 18.69 -8.15 -16.93
N TRP A 309 18.74 -6.96 -16.35
CA TRP A 309 18.45 -5.71 -17.00
C TRP A 309 19.71 -4.88 -17.19
N GLU A 310 19.81 -4.18 -18.29
CA GLU A 310 20.83 -3.16 -18.49
C GLU A 310 20.21 -1.78 -18.22
N ALA A 311 20.89 -0.93 -17.49
CA ALA A 311 20.48 0.45 -17.26
C ALA A 311 20.25 1.17 -18.61
N GLY A 312 19.15 1.91 -18.72
CA GLY A 312 18.69 2.57 -19.94
C GLY A 312 17.99 1.66 -20.96
N SER A 313 17.85 0.34 -20.70
CA SER A 313 17.06 -0.53 -21.56
C SER A 313 15.56 -0.38 -21.31
N LYS A 314 14.76 -0.69 -22.32
CA LYS A 314 13.30 -0.76 -22.17
C LYS A 314 12.90 -2.14 -21.68
N GLN A 315 12.01 -2.19 -20.72
CA GLN A 315 11.45 -3.42 -20.15
C GLN A 315 9.94 -3.35 -20.10
N THR A 316 9.29 -4.41 -20.52
CA THR A 316 7.84 -4.54 -20.39
C THR A 316 7.50 -5.15 -19.03
N LEU A 317 6.68 -4.46 -18.27
CA LEU A 317 6.08 -4.92 -17.03
C LEU A 317 4.65 -5.34 -17.30
N THR A 318 4.23 -6.48 -16.74
CA THR A 318 2.84 -6.92 -16.81
C THR A 318 2.31 -7.28 -15.44
N TRP A 319 0.99 -7.07 -15.23
CA TRP A 319 0.29 -7.42 -14.00
C TRP A 319 -1.14 -7.85 -14.28
N GLU A 320 -1.69 -8.60 -13.35
CA GLU A 320 -3.09 -9.02 -13.39
C GLU A 320 -3.94 -7.90 -12.78
N VAL A 321 -4.74 -7.22 -13.58
CA VAL A 321 -5.67 -6.15 -13.13
C VAL A 321 -6.78 -6.73 -12.25
N ALA A 322 -7.25 -7.92 -12.56
CA ALA A 322 -8.19 -8.73 -11.77
C ALA A 322 -9.44 -7.95 -11.30
N GLN A 323 -10.08 -7.20 -12.19
CA GLN A 323 -11.27 -6.38 -11.93
C GLN A 323 -11.07 -5.21 -10.94
N THR A 324 -9.83 -4.90 -10.56
CA THR A 324 -9.57 -3.78 -9.63
C THR A 324 -9.85 -2.41 -10.25
N ASP A 325 -9.84 -2.31 -11.57
CA ASP A 325 -10.21 -1.12 -12.36
C ASP A 325 -11.72 -0.84 -12.36
N GLN A 326 -12.54 -1.80 -11.91
CA GLN A 326 -14.00 -1.71 -11.86
C GLN A 326 -14.50 -1.32 -10.46
N ALA A 327 -15.74 -0.78 -10.40
CA ALA A 327 -16.40 -0.55 -9.12
C ALA A 327 -16.62 -1.88 -8.36
N PRO A 328 -16.52 -1.89 -7.03
CA PRO A 328 -16.39 -0.74 -6.12
C PRO A 328 -14.94 -0.28 -5.85
N ILE A 329 -13.90 -0.97 -6.29
CA ILE A 329 -12.49 -0.62 -6.07
C ILE A 329 -12.12 0.59 -6.94
N ASN A 330 -12.37 0.49 -8.25
CA ASN A 330 -12.28 1.58 -9.23
C ASN A 330 -10.87 2.22 -9.32
N THR A 331 -9.82 1.40 -9.27
CA THR A 331 -8.43 1.83 -9.50
C THR A 331 -8.17 1.97 -11.00
N LYS A 332 -8.12 3.20 -11.48
CA LYS A 332 -7.86 3.51 -12.89
C LYS A 332 -6.38 3.69 -13.20
N PHE A 333 -5.58 4.08 -12.20
CA PHE A 333 -4.17 4.37 -12.35
C PHE A 333 -3.36 3.67 -11.27
N VAL A 334 -2.15 3.30 -11.64
CA VAL A 334 -1.16 2.67 -10.76
C VAL A 334 0.18 3.36 -10.93
N SER A 335 1.01 3.30 -9.90
CA SER A 335 2.41 3.71 -9.95
C SER A 335 3.32 2.49 -9.86
N VAL A 336 4.49 2.57 -10.48
CA VAL A 336 5.49 1.51 -10.48
C VAL A 336 6.72 2.00 -9.74
N LEU A 337 7.07 1.28 -8.67
CA LEU A 337 8.19 1.60 -7.79
C LEU A 337 9.27 0.54 -7.91
N LEU A 338 10.53 0.97 -7.77
CA LEU A 338 11.71 0.12 -7.78
C LEU A 338 12.37 0.12 -6.39
N SER A 339 12.76 -1.07 -5.96
CA SER A 339 13.68 -1.31 -4.86
C SER A 339 15.02 -1.77 -5.41
N THR A 340 16.12 -1.39 -4.76
CA THR A 340 17.49 -1.85 -5.05
C THR A 340 18.12 -2.63 -3.89
N ASP A 341 17.35 -2.89 -2.85
CA ASP A 341 17.76 -3.51 -1.58
C ASP A 341 17.01 -4.82 -1.27
N GLY A 342 16.41 -5.46 -2.29
CA GLY A 342 15.67 -6.71 -2.13
C GLY A 342 14.20 -6.52 -1.71
N GLY A 343 13.69 -5.31 -1.73
CA GLY A 343 12.30 -4.98 -1.33
C GLY A 343 12.19 -4.44 0.10
N GLU A 344 13.31 -4.11 0.76
CA GLU A 344 13.30 -3.43 2.06
C GLU A 344 12.72 -2.02 1.92
N THR A 345 13.13 -1.30 0.87
CA THR A 345 12.59 0.02 0.54
C THR A 345 12.26 0.15 -0.96
N PHE A 346 11.24 0.95 -1.27
CA PHE A 346 10.82 1.25 -2.65
C PHE A 346 10.91 2.76 -2.89
N GLY A 347 12.14 3.28 -2.96
CA GLY A 347 12.42 4.71 -3.01
C GLY A 347 12.43 5.35 -4.42
N THR A 348 12.46 4.55 -5.49
CA THR A 348 12.56 5.05 -6.87
C THR A 348 11.24 4.82 -7.61
N ALA A 349 10.58 5.88 -8.06
CA ALA A 349 9.43 5.77 -8.95
C ALA A 349 9.93 5.56 -10.39
N LEU A 350 9.59 4.42 -10.98
CA LEU A 350 9.80 4.16 -12.40
C LEU A 350 8.73 4.84 -13.25
N LEU A 351 7.49 4.79 -12.78
CA LEU A 351 6.34 5.45 -13.38
C LEU A 351 5.43 5.98 -12.28
N SER A 352 4.91 7.17 -12.49
CA SER A 352 3.89 7.77 -11.63
C SER A 352 2.59 7.87 -12.41
N SER A 353 1.54 7.18 -11.94
CA SER A 353 0.18 7.29 -12.47
C SER A 353 0.05 6.86 -13.95
N THR A 354 0.37 5.60 -14.24
CA THR A 354 0.03 4.96 -15.53
C THR A 354 -1.32 4.25 -15.47
N ALA A 355 -1.93 3.93 -16.62
CA ALA A 355 -3.20 3.23 -16.68
C ALA A 355 -3.13 1.84 -16.02
N ASN A 356 -4.17 1.46 -15.29
CA ASN A 356 -4.30 0.11 -14.73
C ASN A 356 -4.92 -0.84 -15.76
N ASP A 357 -4.21 -1.11 -16.85
CA ASP A 357 -4.63 -1.95 -17.98
C ASP A 357 -3.88 -3.28 -18.10
N GLY A 358 -2.87 -3.49 -17.23
CA GLY A 358 -2.16 -4.76 -17.10
C GLY A 358 -0.79 -4.80 -17.77
N GLU A 359 -0.37 -3.75 -18.49
CA GLU A 359 0.94 -3.72 -19.14
C GLU A 359 1.48 -2.29 -19.22
N GLU A 360 2.79 -2.15 -19.06
CA GLU A 360 3.48 -0.87 -19.30
C GLU A 360 4.94 -1.10 -19.66
N VAL A 361 5.49 -0.20 -20.48
CA VAL A 361 6.90 -0.21 -20.86
C VAL A 361 7.65 0.85 -20.06
N ILE A 362 8.61 0.40 -19.27
CA ILE A 362 9.49 1.27 -18.49
C ILE A 362 10.87 1.41 -19.16
N THR A 363 11.57 2.49 -18.86
CA THR A 363 13.01 2.60 -19.08
C THR A 363 13.72 2.36 -17.74
N VAL A 364 14.66 1.42 -17.71
CA VAL A 364 15.49 1.16 -16.54
C VAL A 364 16.35 2.39 -16.25
N PRO A 365 16.28 2.99 -15.05
CA PRO A 365 17.05 4.20 -14.76
C PRO A 365 18.55 4.00 -14.91
N GLY A 366 19.24 5.05 -15.36
CA GLY A 366 20.69 5.11 -15.37
C GLY A 366 21.28 5.14 -13.94
N GLY A 367 22.57 4.84 -13.82
CA GLY A 367 23.29 4.93 -12.55
C GLY A 367 22.93 3.89 -11.51
N ILE A 368 21.97 3.01 -11.77
CA ILE A 368 21.60 1.91 -10.88
C ILE A 368 22.43 0.67 -11.18
N SER A 369 23.00 0.07 -10.14
CA SER A 369 23.66 -1.24 -10.16
C SER A 369 23.28 -1.99 -8.90
N SER A 370 22.55 -3.08 -9.04
CA SER A 370 22.11 -3.93 -7.91
C SER A 370 21.76 -5.33 -8.39
N GLU A 371 22.10 -6.34 -7.59
CA GLU A 371 21.70 -7.75 -7.77
C GLU A 371 20.37 -8.09 -7.09
N LYS A 372 19.75 -7.12 -6.39
CA LYS A 372 18.56 -7.33 -5.55
C LYS A 372 17.47 -6.31 -5.85
N VAL A 373 17.08 -6.24 -7.10
CA VAL A 373 16.05 -5.31 -7.54
C VAL A 373 14.67 -5.96 -7.47
N ARG A 374 13.70 -5.23 -6.93
CA ARG A 374 12.28 -5.60 -6.91
C ARG A 374 11.41 -4.50 -7.49
N ILE A 375 10.30 -4.91 -8.08
CA ILE A 375 9.28 -4.03 -8.66
C ILE A 375 8.02 -4.13 -7.80
N LYS A 376 7.49 -2.98 -7.35
CA LYS A 376 6.22 -2.87 -6.64
C LYS A 376 5.25 -2.04 -7.48
N ILE A 377 4.04 -2.57 -7.70
CA ILE A 377 2.94 -1.86 -8.35
C ILE A 377 1.92 -1.49 -7.30
N VAL A 378 1.63 -0.20 -7.19
CA VAL A 378 0.73 0.38 -6.19
C VAL A 378 -0.39 1.17 -6.86
N PRO A 379 -1.65 1.07 -6.41
CA PRO A 379 -2.74 1.89 -6.91
C PRO A 379 -2.62 3.33 -6.39
N ASP A 380 -3.02 4.31 -7.22
CA ASP A 380 -3.00 5.72 -6.82
C ASP A 380 -4.10 6.09 -5.81
N ASN A 381 -5.13 5.26 -5.67
CA ASN A 381 -6.32 5.55 -4.86
C ASN A 381 -6.67 4.52 -3.79
N SER A 382 -5.79 3.55 -3.55
CA SER A 382 -6.02 2.46 -2.61
C SER A 382 -4.73 2.05 -1.89
N ILE A 383 -4.79 1.03 -1.07
CA ILE A 383 -3.69 0.59 -0.20
C ILE A 383 -3.18 -0.83 -0.50
N TYR A 384 -3.79 -1.53 -1.45
CA TYR A 384 -3.27 -2.84 -1.89
C TYR A 384 -2.07 -2.66 -2.81
N PHE A 385 -1.25 -3.70 -2.97
CA PHE A 385 -0.10 -3.65 -3.87
C PHE A 385 0.33 -5.06 -4.28
N ALA A 386 1.21 -5.12 -5.26
CA ALA A 386 1.88 -6.36 -5.65
C ALA A 386 3.37 -6.13 -5.89
N VAL A 387 4.18 -7.15 -5.59
CA VAL A 387 5.63 -7.17 -5.83
C VAL A 387 5.96 -8.39 -6.69
N ASN A 388 6.93 -8.27 -7.60
CA ASN A 388 7.44 -9.42 -8.34
C ASN A 388 8.14 -10.43 -7.41
N SER A 389 8.14 -11.72 -7.77
CA SER A 389 8.53 -12.79 -6.85
C SER A 389 10.04 -13.05 -6.74
N ASN A 390 10.86 -12.55 -7.69
CA ASN A 390 12.30 -12.83 -7.72
C ASN A 390 13.12 -11.57 -7.90
N ASP A 391 14.36 -11.60 -7.44
CA ASP A 391 15.30 -10.51 -7.64
C ASP A 391 15.66 -10.37 -9.12
N ILE A 392 15.80 -9.13 -9.55
CA ILE A 392 16.30 -8.72 -10.86
C ILE A 392 17.70 -8.17 -10.64
N GLU A 393 18.65 -8.52 -11.49
CA GLU A 393 19.95 -7.88 -11.55
C GLU A 393 19.91 -6.70 -12.53
N ILE A 394 20.35 -5.51 -12.10
CA ILE A 394 20.58 -4.37 -12.99
C ILE A 394 22.08 -4.16 -13.12
N THR A 395 22.59 -4.29 -14.37
CA THR A 395 23.96 -3.94 -14.73
C THR A 395 24.05 -2.48 -15.15
N PRO A 396 25.09 -1.77 -14.70
CA PRO A 396 25.26 -0.37 -15.07
C PRO A 396 25.55 -0.23 -16.57
N ALA A 397 25.05 0.84 -17.19
CA ALA A 397 25.46 1.25 -18.53
C ALA A 397 26.38 2.46 -18.43
N PRO A 398 27.38 2.59 -19.33
CA PRO A 398 28.29 3.74 -19.33
C PRO A 398 27.58 5.06 -19.66
N PHE A 399 26.50 5.01 -20.41
CA PHE A 399 25.62 6.15 -20.68
C PHE A 399 24.18 5.70 -20.94
N VAL A 400 23.24 6.61 -20.76
CA VAL A 400 21.81 6.43 -21.07
C VAL A 400 21.36 7.59 -21.95
N LEU A 401 20.56 7.28 -22.98
CA LEU A 401 19.89 8.23 -23.85
C LEU A 401 18.40 7.86 -23.89
N THR A 402 17.56 8.76 -23.44
CA THR A 402 16.11 8.59 -23.40
C THR A 402 15.42 9.67 -24.21
N PHE A 403 14.23 9.39 -24.70
CA PHE A 403 13.41 10.35 -25.44
C PHE A 403 12.09 10.58 -24.71
N ASP A 404 11.61 11.82 -24.71
CA ASP A 404 10.28 12.15 -24.16
C ASP A 404 9.18 11.36 -24.83
N ARG A 405 9.35 11.14 -26.15
CA ARG A 405 8.46 10.35 -27.01
C ARG A 405 9.29 9.60 -28.02
N TYR A 406 8.86 8.40 -28.38
CA TYR A 406 9.51 7.57 -29.41
C TYR A 406 8.70 7.51 -30.71
N ASP A 407 7.52 8.13 -30.73
CA ASP A 407 6.67 8.26 -31.92
C ASP A 407 6.28 9.72 -32.17
N GLN A 408 6.14 10.10 -33.42
CA GLN A 408 5.69 11.42 -33.86
C GLN A 408 4.87 11.28 -35.15
N GLU A 409 3.89 12.18 -35.32
CA GLU A 409 3.20 12.33 -36.60
C GLU A 409 3.81 13.45 -37.43
N ALA A 410 4.03 13.17 -38.70
CA ALA A 410 4.54 14.13 -39.70
C ALA A 410 3.45 14.44 -40.71
N CYS A 411 2.88 15.64 -40.66
CA CYS A 411 1.97 16.17 -41.67
C CYS A 411 2.76 17.11 -42.63
N GLN A 412 3.67 16.53 -43.41
CA GLN A 412 4.57 17.24 -44.36
C GLN A 412 5.59 18.22 -43.72
N GLU A 413 5.57 18.39 -42.43
CA GLU A 413 6.48 19.26 -41.68
C GLU A 413 7.64 18.46 -41.07
N GLN A 414 8.56 19.18 -40.43
CA GLN A 414 9.60 18.54 -39.62
C GLN A 414 8.99 17.95 -38.33
N VAL A 415 9.57 16.86 -37.88
CA VAL A 415 9.31 16.32 -36.53
C VAL A 415 10.50 16.59 -35.63
N THR A 416 10.22 16.78 -34.34
CA THR A 416 11.23 17.02 -33.32
C THR A 416 11.11 15.99 -32.22
N PHE A 417 12.19 15.26 -31.96
CA PHE A 417 12.31 14.38 -30.81
C PHE A 417 13.24 15.04 -29.78
N ALA A 418 12.74 15.29 -28.61
CA ALA A 418 13.53 15.73 -27.46
C ALA A 418 14.14 14.53 -26.74
N PHE A 419 15.38 14.67 -26.30
CA PHE A 419 16.09 13.62 -25.58
C PHE A 419 16.82 14.17 -24.34
N ASP A 420 17.00 13.27 -23.37
CA ASP A 420 17.89 13.45 -22.22
C ASP A 420 19.02 12.43 -22.30
N PHE A 421 20.22 12.88 -21.94
CA PHE A 421 21.45 12.10 -22.00
C PHE A 421 22.20 12.21 -20.68
N GLU A 422 22.63 11.06 -20.16
CA GLU A 422 23.39 10.95 -18.92
C GLU A 422 24.61 10.04 -19.10
N ILE A 423 25.78 10.44 -18.58
CA ILE A 423 27.03 9.65 -18.57
C ILE A 423 27.28 9.14 -17.15
N PHE A 424 27.54 7.83 -17.03
CA PHE A 424 27.83 7.14 -15.76
C PHE A 424 29.23 6.55 -15.69
N SER A 425 30.06 6.72 -16.74
CA SER A 425 31.38 6.10 -16.84
C SER A 425 32.42 7.11 -17.31
N ASP A 426 33.61 7.05 -16.68
CA ASP A 426 34.77 7.84 -17.10
C ASP A 426 35.34 7.41 -18.46
N THR A 427 34.93 6.24 -18.99
CA THR A 427 35.47 5.70 -20.25
C THR A 427 34.71 6.16 -21.47
N ASP A 428 33.39 6.41 -21.40
CA ASP A 428 32.56 6.89 -22.49
C ASP A 428 32.24 8.39 -22.33
N GLN A 429 33.31 9.21 -22.25
CA GLN A 429 33.19 10.67 -22.07
C GLN A 429 32.66 11.42 -23.29
N SER A 430 32.47 10.75 -24.45
CA SER A 430 31.90 11.32 -25.65
C SER A 430 31.09 10.27 -26.39
N VAL A 431 29.85 10.60 -26.68
CA VAL A 431 28.90 9.75 -27.42
C VAL A 431 28.47 10.48 -28.67
N SER A 432 28.62 9.84 -29.86
CA SER A 432 28.19 10.40 -31.15
C SER A 432 26.80 9.91 -31.52
N LEU A 433 25.96 10.83 -32.01
CA LEU A 433 24.63 10.53 -32.51
C LEU A 433 24.61 10.51 -34.05
N SER A 434 24.01 9.49 -34.62
CA SER A 434 23.81 9.35 -36.08
C SER A 434 22.59 8.46 -36.34
N PHE A 435 22.04 8.51 -37.55
CA PHE A 435 21.08 7.49 -37.99
C PHE A 435 21.81 6.36 -38.73
N SER A 436 21.42 5.11 -38.46
CA SER A 436 22.02 3.94 -39.11
C SER A 436 21.71 3.92 -40.61
N GLU A 437 20.46 4.21 -40.96
CA GLU A 437 19.98 4.34 -42.33
C GLU A 437 18.91 5.44 -42.36
N LEU A 438 19.27 6.61 -42.93
CA LEU A 438 18.32 7.69 -43.15
C LEU A 438 18.00 7.73 -44.64
N PRO A 439 16.71 7.65 -45.06
CA PRO A 439 16.32 7.84 -46.44
C PRO A 439 16.92 9.13 -47.03
N SER A 440 17.44 9.08 -48.26
CA SER A 440 18.18 10.21 -48.87
C SER A 440 17.34 11.48 -49.06
N VAL A 441 16.02 11.37 -48.96
CA VAL A 441 15.08 12.50 -49.04
C VAL A 441 14.89 13.17 -47.68
N LEU A 442 15.26 12.50 -46.57
CA LEU A 442 15.17 13.05 -45.21
C LEU A 442 16.50 13.70 -44.80
N SER A 443 16.41 14.69 -43.99
CA SER A 443 17.53 15.37 -43.35
C SER A 443 17.32 15.39 -41.82
N ALA A 444 18.35 15.01 -41.08
CA ALA A 444 18.34 15.09 -39.63
C ALA A 444 19.31 16.14 -39.10
N GLN A 445 18.88 16.96 -38.17
CA GLN A 445 19.69 17.96 -37.51
C GLN A 445 19.61 17.78 -36.01
N PHE A 446 20.74 17.52 -35.38
CA PHE A 446 20.88 17.42 -33.93
C PHE A 446 21.19 18.79 -33.33
N SER A 447 20.63 19.12 -32.16
CA SER A 447 21.08 20.25 -31.37
C SER A 447 22.57 20.08 -30.99
N GLU A 448 22.92 18.84 -30.60
CA GLU A 448 24.27 18.38 -30.35
C GLU A 448 24.43 16.95 -30.89
N SER A 449 25.41 16.74 -31.78
CA SER A 449 25.70 15.41 -32.35
C SER A 449 26.83 14.67 -31.63
N GLN A 450 27.57 15.39 -30.79
CA GLN A 450 28.60 14.85 -29.88
C GLN A 450 28.25 15.24 -28.48
N LEU A 451 27.82 14.24 -27.67
CA LEU A 451 27.38 14.42 -26.31
C LEU A 451 28.58 14.20 -25.39
N THR A 452 29.04 15.23 -24.71
CA THR A 452 30.26 15.20 -23.87
C THR A 452 30.01 15.61 -22.42
N ASP A 453 28.87 16.23 -22.14
CA ASP A 453 28.51 16.67 -20.80
C ASP A 453 27.67 15.59 -20.10
N ALA A 454 27.87 15.43 -18.82
CA ALA A 454 26.93 14.69 -17.97
C ALA A 454 25.63 15.51 -17.87
N ASP A 455 24.48 14.89 -17.98
CA ASP A 455 23.16 15.53 -17.86
C ASP A 455 22.88 16.59 -18.94
N LEU A 456 22.81 16.18 -20.18
CA LEU A 456 22.50 17.03 -21.34
C LEU A 456 21.11 16.75 -21.90
N SER A 457 20.28 17.78 -22.06
CA SER A 457 19.04 17.71 -22.84
C SER A 457 19.25 18.26 -24.24
N GLY A 458 18.70 17.58 -25.24
CA GLY A 458 18.87 17.98 -26.63
C GLY A 458 17.66 17.63 -27.49
N THR A 459 17.78 17.95 -28.80
CA THR A 459 16.74 17.64 -29.79
C THR A 459 17.33 17.09 -31.06
N VAL A 460 16.59 16.24 -31.74
CA VAL A 460 16.82 15.89 -33.15
C VAL A 460 15.60 16.30 -33.97
N ASN A 461 15.86 17.14 -35.00
CA ASN A 461 14.87 17.60 -35.95
C ASN A 461 15.03 16.83 -37.25
N ILE A 462 13.96 16.21 -37.75
CA ILE A 462 13.96 15.45 -38.99
C ILE A 462 12.98 16.13 -39.95
N SER A 463 13.42 16.39 -41.17
CA SER A 463 12.64 17.07 -42.20
C SER A 463 12.77 16.36 -43.56
N GLY A 464 11.89 16.70 -44.51
CA GLY A 464 11.85 16.13 -45.86
C GLY A 464 10.70 15.15 -46.08
N PHE A 465 9.78 15.06 -45.12
CA PHE A 465 8.63 14.15 -45.17
C PHE A 465 7.64 14.48 -46.28
N GLU A 466 7.61 15.72 -46.77
CA GLU A 466 6.79 16.18 -47.90
C GLU A 466 7.11 15.44 -49.22
N ASN A 467 8.22 14.72 -49.27
CA ASN A 467 8.63 13.95 -50.44
C ASN A 467 8.32 12.45 -50.33
N LEU A 468 7.62 12.05 -49.23
CA LEU A 468 7.27 10.66 -48.95
C LEU A 468 5.75 10.47 -48.94
N PRO A 469 5.24 9.31 -49.43
CA PRO A 469 3.83 9.00 -49.30
C PRO A 469 3.48 8.74 -47.83
N ALA A 470 2.17 8.83 -47.48
CA ALA A 470 1.67 8.46 -46.18
C ALA A 470 2.06 7.01 -45.85
N GLN A 471 2.76 6.83 -44.75
CA GLN A 471 3.23 5.54 -44.26
C GLN A 471 3.72 5.67 -42.83
N ASP A 472 3.80 4.57 -42.12
CA ASP A 472 4.50 4.48 -40.84
C ASP A 472 5.94 3.98 -41.13
N MET A 473 6.94 4.63 -40.55
CA MET A 473 8.34 4.28 -40.74
C MET A 473 9.11 4.33 -39.42
N ILE A 474 10.10 3.47 -39.31
CA ILE A 474 11.02 3.44 -38.17
C ILE A 474 12.35 4.01 -38.61
N LEU A 475 12.86 4.97 -37.88
CA LEU A 475 14.19 5.58 -38.07
C LEU A 475 15.08 5.17 -36.90
N THR A 476 16.10 4.34 -37.15
CA THR A 476 16.98 3.84 -36.08
C THR A 476 18.12 4.83 -35.85
N LEU A 477 18.04 5.54 -34.73
CA LEU A 477 19.12 6.39 -34.23
C LEU A 477 20.18 5.53 -33.55
N ARG A 478 21.44 5.81 -33.79
CA ARG A 478 22.60 5.17 -33.21
C ARG A 478 23.34 6.15 -32.31
N ALA A 479 23.51 5.80 -31.05
CA ALA A 479 24.36 6.48 -30.08
C ALA A 479 25.62 5.63 -29.86
N GLU A 480 26.77 6.11 -30.29
CA GLU A 480 28.04 5.37 -30.27
C GLU A 480 29.02 6.01 -29.31
N GLY A 481 29.25 5.35 -28.19
CA GLY A 481 30.33 5.61 -27.24
C GLY A 481 31.56 4.76 -27.51
N GLN A 482 32.55 4.81 -26.64
CA GLN A 482 33.77 4.05 -26.78
C GLN A 482 33.56 2.55 -26.48
N THR A 483 32.73 2.22 -25.49
CA THR A 483 32.53 0.85 -25.01
C THR A 483 31.13 0.31 -25.33
N LEU A 484 30.14 1.18 -25.54
CA LEU A 484 28.75 0.82 -25.80
C LEU A 484 28.23 1.54 -27.04
N THR A 485 27.47 0.83 -27.86
CA THR A 485 26.64 1.40 -28.93
C THR A 485 25.18 1.02 -28.65
N ARG A 486 24.31 2.03 -28.66
CA ARG A 486 22.86 1.84 -28.57
C ARG A 486 22.16 2.17 -29.87
N SER A 487 21.18 1.35 -30.22
CA SER A 487 20.25 1.62 -31.33
C SER A 487 18.88 1.92 -30.75
N ILE A 488 18.29 3.03 -31.14
CA ILE A 488 17.02 3.53 -30.64
C ILE A 488 16.09 3.75 -31.83
N ASP A 489 14.96 3.09 -31.82
CA ASP A 489 13.95 3.21 -32.86
C ASP A 489 13.01 4.37 -32.57
N LEU A 490 12.90 5.30 -33.52
CA LEU A 490 11.98 6.42 -33.51
C LEU A 490 10.94 6.18 -34.62
N GLU A 491 9.68 6.08 -34.24
CA GLU A 491 8.58 5.87 -35.18
C GLU A 491 8.07 7.22 -35.71
N VAL A 492 7.96 7.36 -37.03
CA VAL A 492 7.33 8.53 -37.66
C VAL A 492 6.14 8.07 -38.48
N LYS A 493 4.96 8.54 -38.12
CA LYS A 493 3.70 8.30 -38.82
C LYS A 493 3.46 9.44 -39.83
N ILE A 494 3.84 9.23 -41.09
CA ILE A 494 3.65 10.22 -42.16
C ILE A 494 2.18 10.19 -42.57
N ARG A 495 1.50 11.33 -42.45
CA ARG A 495 0.10 11.52 -42.83
C ARG A 495 0.02 12.45 -44.05
N GLU A 496 -0.94 12.18 -44.91
CA GLU A 496 -1.24 13.08 -46.03
C GLU A 496 -1.96 14.33 -45.53
N ASP A 497 -1.53 15.49 -46.03
CA ASP A 497 -2.16 16.79 -45.74
C ASP A 497 -3.37 17.05 -46.67
N ASP A 498 -3.76 16.04 -47.46
CA ASP A 498 -4.85 16.17 -48.43
C ASP A 498 -6.20 15.85 -47.78
N PHE A 499 -6.64 16.76 -46.95
CA PHE A 499 -8.06 16.79 -46.56
C PHE A 499 -8.85 17.26 -47.78
N GLN A 500 -9.44 16.29 -48.51
CA GLN A 500 -10.39 16.62 -49.55
C GLN A 500 -11.46 17.54 -48.98
N GLU A 501 -11.88 18.53 -49.79
CA GLU A 501 -12.92 19.47 -49.36
C GLU A 501 -14.19 18.74 -48.95
N ILE A 502 -14.61 18.92 -47.72
CA ILE A 502 -15.86 18.35 -47.21
C ILE A 502 -17.04 19.08 -47.87
N GLN A 503 -17.85 18.33 -48.57
CA GLN A 503 -19.06 18.88 -49.17
C GLN A 503 -20.30 18.53 -48.33
N LEU A 504 -21.05 19.55 -47.94
CA LEU A 504 -22.34 19.37 -47.31
C LEU A 504 -23.33 18.79 -48.33
N LEU A 505 -23.90 17.64 -47.99
CA LEU A 505 -24.87 16.92 -48.83
C LEU A 505 -26.32 17.22 -48.44
N THR A 506 -26.54 17.41 -47.15
CA THR A 506 -27.88 17.72 -46.60
C THR A 506 -27.74 18.64 -45.42
N PRO A 507 -28.51 19.73 -45.28
CA PRO A 507 -29.27 20.34 -46.37
C PRO A 507 -28.34 20.79 -47.49
N ALA A 508 -28.90 20.92 -48.73
CA ALA A 508 -28.10 21.42 -49.86
C ALA A 508 -27.70 22.88 -49.59
N ASN A 509 -26.53 23.25 -50.13
CA ASN A 509 -26.04 24.62 -49.96
C ASN A 509 -27.09 25.63 -50.47
N THR A 510 -27.41 26.64 -49.67
CA THR A 510 -28.45 27.65 -49.91
C THR A 510 -29.90 27.13 -49.77
N GLU A 511 -30.12 25.92 -49.28
CA GLU A 511 -31.48 25.40 -49.01
C GLU A 511 -32.15 26.17 -47.87
N GLN A 512 -33.34 26.66 -48.09
CA GLN A 512 -34.10 27.49 -47.14
C GLN A 512 -35.27 26.69 -46.53
N GLU A 513 -35.95 27.29 -45.57
CA GLU A 513 -37.15 26.73 -44.92
C GLU A 513 -36.92 25.37 -44.20
N GLN A 514 -35.74 25.18 -43.60
CA GLN A 514 -35.47 23.99 -42.85
C GLN A 514 -36.28 23.91 -41.55
N SER A 515 -36.59 22.71 -41.10
CA SER A 515 -37.27 22.49 -39.83
C SER A 515 -36.33 22.77 -38.65
N ARG A 516 -36.90 22.99 -37.44
CA ARG A 516 -36.07 23.13 -36.21
C ARG A 516 -35.27 21.86 -35.83
N THR A 517 -35.49 20.78 -36.54
CA THR A 517 -34.72 19.56 -36.49
C THR A 517 -34.15 19.32 -37.89
N VAL A 518 -32.87 19.47 -38.04
CA VAL A 518 -32.17 19.38 -39.33
C VAL A 518 -31.27 18.16 -39.33
N SER A 519 -31.36 17.36 -40.38
CA SER A 519 -30.40 16.30 -40.63
C SER A 519 -29.24 16.87 -41.45
N LEU A 520 -28.05 16.82 -40.91
CA LEU A 520 -26.82 17.17 -41.62
C LEU A 520 -26.13 15.92 -42.12
N SER A 521 -25.66 15.95 -43.37
CA SER A 521 -24.76 14.94 -43.88
C SER A 521 -23.74 15.57 -44.86
N TRP A 522 -22.56 15.01 -44.94
CA TRP A 522 -21.47 15.49 -45.76
C TRP A 522 -20.66 14.32 -46.32
N THR A 523 -19.75 14.64 -47.25
CA THR A 523 -18.86 13.64 -47.83
C THR A 523 -17.96 13.05 -46.75
N ALA A 524 -18.00 11.72 -46.59
CA ALA A 524 -17.10 11.03 -45.68
C ALA A 524 -15.66 11.08 -46.25
N LEU A 525 -14.70 11.48 -45.41
CA LEU A 525 -13.28 11.40 -45.71
C LEU A 525 -12.71 10.10 -45.19
N GLN A 526 -11.89 9.43 -45.97
CA GLN A 526 -11.37 8.10 -45.65
C GLN A 526 -10.40 8.09 -44.44
N ASN A 527 -9.79 9.26 -44.15
CA ASN A 527 -8.77 9.42 -43.12
C ASN A 527 -9.22 10.37 -42.00
N ALA A 528 -10.52 10.66 -41.87
CA ALA A 528 -11.03 11.51 -40.81
C ALA A 528 -11.55 10.64 -39.65
N ASP A 529 -10.92 10.74 -38.49
CA ASP A 529 -11.38 10.08 -37.24
C ASP A 529 -12.61 10.77 -36.68
N GLN A 530 -12.66 12.10 -36.81
CA GLN A 530 -13.77 12.91 -36.26
C GLN A 530 -14.09 14.10 -37.15
N TYR A 531 -15.31 14.57 -37.05
CA TYR A 531 -15.79 15.79 -37.73
C TYR A 531 -16.29 16.77 -36.67
N LYS A 532 -15.93 18.04 -36.83
CA LYS A 532 -16.47 19.13 -36.01
C LYS A 532 -17.61 19.80 -36.79
N VAL A 533 -18.80 19.78 -36.23
CA VAL A 533 -20.00 20.45 -36.77
C VAL A 533 -20.23 21.73 -35.99
N GLU A 534 -20.27 22.84 -36.69
CA GLU A 534 -20.55 24.16 -36.15
C GLU A 534 -21.73 24.80 -36.88
N VAL A 535 -22.62 25.39 -36.11
CA VAL A 535 -23.81 26.13 -36.61
C VAL A 535 -23.71 27.55 -36.09
N SER A 536 -23.94 28.51 -36.95
CA SER A 536 -23.83 29.93 -36.64
C SER A 536 -24.96 30.72 -37.30
N GLU A 537 -25.44 31.77 -36.67
CA GLU A 537 -26.30 32.80 -37.24
C GLU A 537 -25.50 33.85 -38.04
N SER A 538 -24.18 33.82 -37.93
CA SER A 538 -23.27 34.73 -38.62
C SER A 538 -22.61 34.04 -39.82
N GLU A 539 -22.73 34.61 -40.99
CA GLU A 539 -22.03 34.13 -42.20
C GLU A 539 -20.51 34.04 -42.03
N THR A 540 -19.95 34.78 -41.11
CA THR A 540 -18.52 34.76 -40.81
C THR A 540 -18.13 33.81 -39.72
N PHE A 541 -19.07 33.06 -39.16
CA PHE A 541 -18.86 32.14 -38.02
C PHE A 541 -18.16 32.78 -36.82
N SER A 542 -18.43 34.08 -36.58
CA SER A 542 -17.82 34.84 -35.49
C SER A 542 -18.33 34.42 -34.12
N SER A 543 -19.45 33.69 -34.06
CA SER A 543 -20.03 33.03 -32.88
C SER A 543 -20.77 31.78 -33.31
N PHE A 544 -20.87 30.79 -32.41
CA PHE A 544 -21.55 29.53 -32.72
C PHE A 544 -22.81 29.37 -31.86
N THR A 545 -23.91 29.01 -32.49
CA THR A 545 -25.15 28.58 -31.84
C THR A 545 -24.99 27.15 -31.33
N LEU A 546 -24.21 26.32 -32.06
CA LEU A 546 -23.86 24.94 -31.69
C LEU A 546 -22.47 24.61 -32.21
N SER A 547 -21.69 23.87 -31.40
CA SER A 547 -20.43 23.23 -31.79
C SER A 547 -20.40 21.82 -31.22
N LYS A 548 -20.17 20.80 -32.06
CA LYS A 548 -20.21 19.39 -31.66
C LYS A 548 -19.19 18.60 -32.48
N THR A 549 -18.45 17.71 -31.81
CA THR A 549 -17.53 16.74 -32.45
C THR A 549 -18.22 15.38 -32.54
N ILE A 550 -18.11 14.69 -33.67
CA ILE A 550 -18.73 13.38 -33.94
C ILE A 550 -17.87 12.55 -34.90
N ASP A 551 -18.00 11.25 -34.83
CA ASP A 551 -17.20 10.23 -35.57
C ASP A 551 -17.93 9.73 -36.84
N SER A 552 -19.06 10.29 -37.16
CA SER A 552 -19.84 9.93 -38.35
C SER A 552 -19.97 11.10 -39.32
N SER A 553 -20.15 10.82 -40.62
CA SER A 553 -20.40 11.83 -41.66
C SER A 553 -21.81 12.36 -41.70
N SER A 554 -22.61 12.15 -40.65
CA SER A 554 -23.98 12.67 -40.52
C SER A 554 -24.36 12.86 -39.06
N THR A 555 -25.29 13.80 -38.82
CA THR A 555 -25.89 14.02 -37.50
C THR A 555 -27.24 14.66 -37.63
N VAL A 556 -28.04 14.57 -36.56
CA VAL A 556 -29.32 15.30 -36.46
C VAL A 556 -29.15 16.39 -35.41
N LEU A 557 -29.44 17.60 -35.79
CA LEU A 557 -29.50 18.76 -34.92
C LEU A 557 -30.95 19.08 -34.61
N ALA A 558 -31.29 19.23 -33.33
CA ALA A 558 -32.62 19.56 -32.87
C ALA A 558 -32.61 20.83 -32.00
N GLY A 559 -33.71 21.55 -32.00
CA GLY A 559 -33.87 22.72 -31.13
C GLY A 559 -33.27 24.01 -31.68
N LEU A 560 -33.00 24.08 -32.97
CA LEU A 560 -32.57 25.32 -33.64
C LEU A 560 -33.70 26.38 -33.59
N ASP A 561 -33.33 27.65 -33.48
CA ASP A 561 -34.26 28.75 -33.56
C ASP A 561 -34.66 29.10 -35.00
N PHE A 562 -35.79 29.83 -35.20
CA PHE A 562 -36.35 30.10 -36.53
C PHE A 562 -35.52 31.06 -37.40
N SER A 563 -34.35 31.47 -37.00
CA SER A 563 -33.49 32.38 -37.77
C SER A 563 -32.04 31.93 -37.79
N THR A 564 -31.80 30.67 -37.48
CA THR A 564 -30.44 30.08 -37.54
C THR A 564 -30.11 29.55 -38.91
#